data_d4fa1626c1f1db0f2243afb5e6b1f927
#
_entry.id   d4fa1626c1f1db0f2243afb5e6b1f927
#
_cell.length_a   1.000
_cell.length_b   1.000
_cell.length_c   1.000
_cell.angle_alpha   90.00
_cell.angle_beta   90.00
_cell.angle_gamma   90.00
#
_symmetry.space_group_name_H-M   'P 1'
#
loop_
_entity.id
_entity.type
_entity.pdbx_description
1 polymer ?
#
loop_
_entity_poly.entity_id
_entity_poly.type
_entity_poly.pdbx_seq_one_letter_code
_entity_poly.pdbx_strand_id
1 'polypeptide(L)'
;MKLKILTWNLNFFYDNWYDRIKSINKVLEKEIENNDIIVLQEATIPLLKSIDTIFGCLKSPLISYTPHYTFSDEIKTVFDKIATIFPKKKQQLTYVLKFIMDKIFGVVSWTFYNFGSSFQYLYFNYPLVWGCLFMTLLPLIFVCGYCFLGMMCVVNKNKIKTVVKSKFVGRPFQYCQFKFNNKRILLCNIHLNEASDTKGFKELKKIISFTNKIPHDILILAGDFNSSPKSSVYNYLTNNSFKSVIKEKHDKDIKTWPAINPKSCIDYIWIKGEDVKICSANIFGNALNTDHKGVKCCLDIK
;
A
#
# COMPACT_ATOMS: atom_id res chain seq x y z
N MET A 1 -4.91 4.27 -25.91
CA MET A 1 -5.26 3.11 -25.06
C MET A 1 -5.61 3.60 -23.67
N LYS A 2 -6.55 2.94 -22.97
CA LYS A 2 -7.01 3.36 -21.63
C LYS A 2 -6.30 2.57 -20.55
N LEU A 3 -5.72 3.28 -19.56
CA LEU A 3 -5.11 2.73 -18.35
C LEU A 3 -6.02 2.98 -17.16
N LYS A 4 -6.38 1.91 -16.46
CA LYS A 4 -7.27 1.96 -15.30
C LYS A 4 -6.47 1.70 -14.02
N ILE A 5 -6.56 2.62 -13.08
CA ILE A 5 -5.81 2.59 -11.83
C ILE A 5 -6.78 2.75 -10.66
N LEU A 6 -6.48 2.02 -9.58
CA LEU A 6 -7.22 2.07 -8.32
C LEU A 6 -6.22 2.18 -7.17
N THR A 7 -6.54 3.02 -6.17
CA THR A 7 -5.86 3.06 -4.87
C THR A 7 -6.85 2.93 -3.74
N TRP A 8 -6.46 2.22 -2.66
CA TRP A 8 -7.31 2.03 -1.50
C TRP A 8 -6.50 1.70 -0.25
N ASN A 9 -6.69 2.48 0.82
CA ASN A 9 -6.18 2.15 2.14
C ASN A 9 -7.14 1.18 2.82
N LEU A 10 -6.62 0.03 3.28
CA LEU A 10 -7.40 -1.08 3.83
C LEU A 10 -7.53 -1.03 5.34
N ASN A 11 -6.84 -0.13 5.99
CA ASN A 11 -6.74 0.08 7.44
C ASN A 11 -6.87 -1.19 8.27
N PHE A 12 -5.75 -1.84 8.54
CA PHE A 12 -5.74 -3.11 9.29
C PHE A 12 -6.36 -3.00 10.69
N PHE A 13 -6.16 -1.88 11.36
CA PHE A 13 -6.57 -1.71 12.76
C PHE A 13 -8.02 -1.25 12.94
N TYR A 14 -8.75 -1.05 11.85
CA TYR A 14 -10.15 -0.68 11.92
C TYR A 14 -11.02 -1.87 12.39
N ASP A 15 -12.08 -1.59 13.13
CA ASP A 15 -12.93 -2.54 13.84
C ASP A 15 -13.40 -3.77 13.03
N ASN A 16 -13.63 -4.92 13.70
CA ASN A 16 -14.14 -6.17 13.12
C ASN A 16 -13.40 -6.67 11.85
N TRP A 17 -12.07 -6.62 11.86
CA TRP A 17 -11.24 -6.94 10.70
C TRP A 17 -11.56 -8.31 10.05
N TYR A 18 -12.00 -9.33 10.80
CA TYR A 18 -12.32 -10.65 10.26
C TYR A 18 -13.52 -10.63 9.30
N ASP A 19 -14.59 -9.93 9.68
CA ASP A 19 -15.76 -9.76 8.82
C ASP A 19 -15.46 -8.81 7.66
N ARG A 20 -14.63 -7.81 7.91
CA ARG A 20 -14.16 -6.87 6.90
C ARG A 20 -13.32 -7.54 5.81
N ILE A 21 -12.44 -8.49 6.15
CA ILE A 21 -11.63 -9.22 5.16
C ILE A 21 -12.53 -9.85 4.09
N LYS A 22 -13.63 -10.51 4.48
CA LYS A 22 -14.56 -11.10 3.52
C LYS A 22 -15.17 -10.04 2.60
N SER A 23 -15.57 -8.91 3.19
CA SER A 23 -16.14 -7.79 2.45
C SER A 23 -15.12 -7.12 1.53
N ILE A 24 -13.89 -6.88 2.00
CA ILE A 24 -12.78 -6.35 1.21
C ILE A 24 -12.47 -7.27 0.03
N ASN A 25 -12.35 -8.58 0.27
CA ASN A 25 -12.06 -9.56 -0.76
C ASN A 25 -13.10 -9.56 -1.87
N LYS A 26 -14.40 -9.53 -1.51
CA LYS A 26 -15.48 -9.44 -2.49
C LYS A 26 -15.42 -8.19 -3.37
N VAL A 27 -14.99 -7.07 -2.80
CA VAL A 27 -14.77 -5.83 -3.56
C VAL A 27 -13.55 -5.95 -4.45
N LEU A 28 -12.42 -6.47 -3.92
CA LEU A 28 -11.18 -6.61 -4.67
C LEU A 28 -11.30 -7.60 -5.83
N GLU A 29 -11.99 -8.72 -5.67
CA GLU A 29 -12.29 -9.66 -6.76
C GLU A 29 -12.88 -8.92 -7.97
N LYS A 30 -13.92 -8.13 -7.73
CA LYS A 30 -14.55 -7.33 -8.78
C LYS A 30 -13.63 -6.27 -9.36
N GLU A 31 -12.87 -5.58 -8.51
CA GLU A 31 -12.02 -4.47 -8.97
C GLU A 31 -10.77 -4.96 -9.71
N ILE A 32 -10.27 -6.16 -9.43
CA ILE A 32 -9.13 -6.76 -10.13
C ILE A 32 -9.44 -7.03 -11.60
N GLU A 33 -10.64 -7.48 -11.90
CA GLU A 33 -11.06 -7.71 -13.28
C GLU A 33 -11.22 -6.39 -14.06
N ASN A 34 -11.52 -5.31 -13.35
CA ASN A 34 -11.87 -4.02 -13.93
C ASN A 34 -10.71 -3.02 -14.01
N ASN A 35 -9.60 -3.26 -13.30
CA ASN A 35 -8.46 -2.36 -13.26
C ASN A 35 -7.19 -3.01 -13.80
N ASP A 36 -6.29 -2.19 -14.32
CA ASP A 36 -5.00 -2.64 -14.83
C ASP A 36 -3.91 -2.62 -13.75
N ILE A 37 -4.03 -1.67 -12.82
CA ILE A 37 -3.16 -1.54 -11.64
C ILE A 37 -4.02 -1.22 -10.42
N ILE A 38 -3.77 -1.93 -9.32
CA ILE A 38 -4.34 -1.66 -8.00
C ILE A 38 -3.21 -1.47 -7.02
N VAL A 39 -3.23 -0.37 -6.28
CA VAL A 39 -2.27 -0.08 -5.21
C VAL A 39 -3.01 0.02 -3.88
N LEU A 40 -2.54 -0.73 -2.90
CA LEU A 40 -3.16 -0.84 -1.58
C LEU A 40 -2.18 -0.37 -0.51
N GLN A 41 -2.71 0.32 0.50
CA GLN A 41 -2.01 0.72 1.70
C GLN A 41 -2.60 -0.03 2.89
N GLU A 42 -1.80 -0.22 3.92
CA GLU A 42 -2.14 -1.02 5.12
C GLU A 42 -2.69 -2.41 4.77
N ALA A 43 -2.17 -2.99 3.71
CA ALA A 43 -2.48 -4.34 3.26
C ALA A 43 -1.65 -5.35 4.08
N THR A 44 -2.25 -5.90 5.13
CA THR A 44 -1.57 -6.78 6.08
C THR A 44 -1.38 -8.20 5.58
N ILE A 45 -0.50 -8.95 6.23
CA ILE A 45 -0.19 -10.35 5.91
C ILE A 45 -1.43 -11.26 5.85
N PRO A 46 -2.37 -11.23 6.82
CA PRO A 46 -3.57 -12.05 6.75
C PRO A 46 -4.44 -11.73 5.54
N LEU A 47 -4.56 -10.44 5.24
CA LEU A 47 -5.28 -9.98 4.05
C LEU A 47 -4.56 -10.41 2.77
N LEU A 48 -3.23 -10.29 2.74
CA LEU A 48 -2.40 -10.73 1.62
C LEU A 48 -2.55 -12.22 1.33
N LYS A 49 -2.59 -13.08 2.36
CA LYS A 49 -2.85 -14.52 2.20
C LYS A 49 -4.26 -14.80 1.70
N SER A 50 -5.25 -14.05 2.14
CA SER A 50 -6.61 -14.16 1.63
C SER A 50 -6.67 -13.75 0.16
N ILE A 51 -5.99 -12.69 -0.21
CA ILE A 51 -5.85 -12.25 -1.60
C ILE A 51 -5.08 -13.30 -2.43
N ASP A 52 -4.01 -13.88 -1.89
CA ASP A 52 -3.28 -14.99 -2.53
C ASP A 52 -4.19 -16.19 -2.81
N THR A 53 -5.03 -16.55 -1.83
CA THR A 53 -5.99 -17.64 -1.97
C THR A 53 -7.02 -17.33 -3.05
N ILE A 54 -7.50 -16.09 -3.10
CA ILE A 54 -8.43 -15.62 -4.14
C ILE A 54 -7.76 -15.65 -5.50
N PHE A 55 -6.53 -15.12 -5.62
CA PHE A 55 -5.78 -15.15 -6.88
C PHE A 55 -5.41 -16.56 -7.31
N GLY A 56 -5.09 -17.45 -6.37
CA GLY A 56 -4.85 -18.86 -6.62
C GLY A 56 -6.10 -19.59 -7.10
N CYS A 57 -7.27 -19.27 -6.53
CA CYS A 57 -8.56 -19.82 -6.95
C CYS A 57 -8.97 -19.33 -8.35
N LEU A 58 -8.66 -18.09 -8.70
CA LEU A 58 -8.95 -17.53 -10.03
C LEU A 58 -8.03 -18.11 -11.12
N LYS A 59 -7.01 -18.93 -10.75
CA LYS A 59 -6.02 -19.54 -11.68
C LYS A 59 -5.55 -18.57 -12.76
N SER A 60 -5.48 -17.28 -12.41
CA SER A 60 -5.16 -16.26 -13.39
C SER A 60 -3.64 -16.10 -13.48
N PRO A 61 -3.01 -16.55 -14.59
CA PRO A 61 -1.60 -16.25 -14.87
C PRO A 61 -1.38 -14.74 -15.08
N LEU A 62 -2.42 -13.95 -14.98
CA LEU A 62 -2.54 -12.57 -15.43
C LEU A 62 -2.11 -11.54 -14.38
N ILE A 63 -1.92 -11.96 -13.12
CA ILE A 63 -1.73 -11.02 -12.01
C ILE A 63 -0.36 -11.24 -11.38
N SER A 64 0.43 -10.18 -11.32
CA SER A 64 1.62 -10.09 -10.47
C SER A 64 1.31 -9.18 -9.32
N TYR A 65 1.50 -9.66 -8.12
CA TYR A 65 1.52 -8.80 -6.95
C TYR A 65 2.89 -8.86 -6.29
N THR A 66 3.27 -7.76 -5.69
CA THR A 66 4.50 -7.70 -4.89
C THR A 66 4.09 -7.15 -3.54
N PRO A 67 3.93 -8.00 -2.53
CA PRO A 67 3.81 -7.54 -1.16
C PRO A 67 5.16 -6.91 -0.78
N HIS A 68 5.11 -5.77 -0.15
CA HIS A 68 6.30 -5.18 0.44
C HIS A 68 6.18 -5.22 1.94
N TYR A 69 7.04 -6.04 2.56
CA TYR A 69 7.29 -6.00 3.98
C TYR A 69 8.53 -5.13 4.19
N THR A 70 8.40 -4.04 4.88
CA THR A 70 9.55 -3.29 5.35
C THR A 70 10.21 -4.08 6.47
N PHE A 71 11.30 -4.77 6.17
CA PHE A 71 12.35 -4.86 7.17
C PHE A 71 12.87 -3.43 7.36
N SER A 72 12.79 -2.91 8.57
CA SER A 72 13.42 -1.62 8.85
C SER A 72 14.89 -1.69 8.44
N ASP A 73 15.45 -0.58 7.98
CA ASP A 73 16.89 -0.51 7.69
C ASP A 73 17.73 -0.93 8.90
N GLU A 74 17.17 -0.86 10.10
CA GLU A 74 17.74 -1.34 11.35
C GLU A 74 17.86 -2.87 11.38
N ILE A 75 16.81 -3.61 10.99
CA ILE A 75 16.87 -5.08 10.89
C ILE A 75 17.83 -5.47 9.78
N LYS A 76 17.81 -4.79 8.66
CA LYS A 76 18.78 -5.00 7.58
C LYS A 76 20.20 -4.71 8.06
N THR A 77 20.40 -3.65 8.84
CA THR A 77 21.70 -3.32 9.44
C THR A 77 22.15 -4.37 10.45
N VAL A 78 21.24 -4.94 11.25
CA VAL A 78 21.53 -6.07 12.14
C VAL A 78 21.89 -7.32 11.33
N PHE A 79 21.15 -7.62 10.26
CA PHE A 79 21.46 -8.73 9.34
C PHE A 79 22.81 -8.54 8.64
N ASP A 80 23.10 -7.34 8.17
CA ASP A 80 24.38 -7.04 7.54
C ASP A 80 25.54 -7.14 8.54
N LYS A 81 25.35 -6.72 9.80
CA LYS A 81 26.34 -6.93 10.89
C LYS A 81 26.53 -8.41 11.20
N ILE A 82 25.46 -9.20 11.33
CA ILE A 82 25.57 -10.65 11.54
C ILE A 82 26.26 -11.32 10.34
N ALA A 83 25.95 -10.88 9.13
CA ALA A 83 26.58 -11.39 7.90
C ALA A 83 28.07 -11.03 7.79
N THR A 84 28.54 -9.94 8.42
CA THR A 84 29.98 -9.61 8.50
C THR A 84 30.74 -10.53 9.47
N ILE A 85 30.07 -11.03 10.51
CA ILE A 85 30.66 -12.01 11.46
C ILE A 85 30.80 -13.38 10.78
N PHE A 86 29.95 -13.74 9.81
CA PHE A 86 29.96 -15.03 9.13
C PHE A 86 30.03 -14.89 7.59
N PRO A 87 31.07 -14.30 7.01
CA PRO A 87 31.10 -13.93 5.59
C PRO A 87 30.98 -15.13 4.64
N LYS A 88 31.55 -16.28 5.00
CA LYS A 88 31.47 -17.52 4.19
C LYS A 88 30.09 -18.22 4.22
N LYS A 89 29.20 -17.81 5.13
CA LYS A 89 27.85 -18.39 5.29
C LYS A 89 26.72 -17.39 5.00
N LYS A 90 27.06 -16.22 4.46
CA LYS A 90 26.10 -15.13 4.24
C LYS A 90 24.84 -15.57 3.49
N GLN A 91 25.00 -16.32 2.40
CA GLN A 91 23.86 -16.80 1.61
C GLN A 91 23.02 -17.84 2.36
N GLN A 92 23.68 -18.78 3.05
CA GLN A 92 22.95 -19.78 3.85
C GLN A 92 22.22 -19.16 5.04
N LEU A 93 22.88 -18.21 5.73
CA LEU A 93 22.25 -17.49 6.83
C LEU A 93 21.06 -16.68 6.37
N THR A 94 21.16 -15.97 5.26
CA THR A 94 20.04 -15.22 4.65
C THR A 94 18.88 -16.14 4.28
N TYR A 95 19.18 -17.31 3.73
CA TYR A 95 18.15 -18.31 3.39
C TYR A 95 17.46 -18.87 4.64
N VAL A 96 18.23 -19.25 5.66
CA VAL A 96 17.68 -19.77 6.94
C VAL A 96 16.85 -18.72 7.64
N LEU A 97 17.29 -17.48 7.68
CA LEU A 97 16.56 -16.38 8.31
C LEU A 97 15.28 -16.06 7.53
N LYS A 98 15.33 -16.04 6.21
CA LYS A 98 14.14 -15.90 5.38
C LYS A 98 13.15 -17.03 5.64
N PHE A 99 13.62 -18.28 5.69
CA PHE A 99 12.78 -19.44 5.99
C PHE A 99 12.13 -19.36 7.38
N ILE A 100 12.90 -18.97 8.42
CA ILE A 100 12.39 -18.78 9.77
C ILE A 100 11.33 -17.68 9.79
N MET A 101 11.60 -16.54 9.14
CA MET A 101 10.66 -15.44 9.06
C MET A 101 9.38 -15.84 8.31
N ASP A 102 9.49 -16.53 7.18
CA ASP A 102 8.33 -17.03 6.43
C ASP A 102 7.47 -17.98 7.30
N LYS A 103 8.11 -18.80 8.16
CA LYS A 103 7.40 -19.69 9.10
C LYS A 103 6.73 -18.91 10.23
N ILE A 104 7.43 -17.96 10.86
CA ILE A 104 6.86 -17.08 11.89
C ILE A 104 5.67 -16.31 11.32
N PHE A 105 5.82 -15.70 10.15
CA PHE A 105 4.74 -15.00 9.46
C PHE A 105 3.59 -15.94 9.11
N GLY A 106 3.90 -17.18 8.72
CA GLY A 106 2.91 -18.23 8.49
C GLY A 106 2.05 -18.50 9.72
N VAL A 107 2.68 -18.70 10.87
CA VAL A 107 1.99 -18.95 12.15
C VAL A 107 1.19 -17.73 12.59
N VAL A 108 1.79 -16.54 12.59
CA VAL A 108 1.12 -15.29 12.98
C VAL A 108 -0.11 -15.05 12.09
N SER A 109 0.04 -15.17 10.78
CA SER A 109 -1.07 -15.00 9.84
C SER A 109 -2.18 -16.03 10.05
N TRP A 110 -1.81 -17.30 10.27
CA TRP A 110 -2.75 -18.37 10.54
C TRP A 110 -3.51 -18.12 11.86
N THR A 111 -2.80 -17.68 12.91
CA THR A 111 -3.39 -17.34 14.20
C THR A 111 -4.38 -16.19 14.07
N PHE A 112 -4.00 -15.10 13.39
CA PHE A 112 -4.92 -13.98 13.15
C PHE A 112 -6.10 -14.37 12.26
N TYR A 113 -5.90 -15.20 11.26
CA TYR A 113 -6.98 -15.68 10.40
C TYR A 113 -8.02 -16.52 11.16
N ASN A 114 -7.55 -17.42 12.03
CA ASN A 114 -8.45 -18.36 12.71
C ASN A 114 -9.00 -17.84 14.05
N PHE A 115 -8.31 -16.92 14.71
CA PHE A 115 -8.66 -16.44 16.05
C PHE A 115 -8.82 -14.93 16.17
N GLY A 116 -8.91 -14.22 15.04
CA GLY A 116 -8.92 -12.74 15.02
C GLY A 116 -10.00 -12.10 15.88
N SER A 117 -11.24 -12.63 15.85
CA SER A 117 -12.34 -12.16 16.69
C SER A 117 -12.10 -12.44 18.18
N SER A 118 -11.52 -13.60 18.52
CA SER A 118 -11.15 -13.95 19.89
C SER A 118 -9.99 -13.11 20.41
N PHE A 119 -9.03 -12.77 19.55
CA PHE A 119 -7.93 -11.87 19.87
C PHE A 119 -8.41 -10.45 20.14
N GLN A 120 -9.34 -9.96 19.35
CA GLN A 120 -9.94 -8.65 19.51
C GLN A 120 -10.76 -8.57 20.80
N TYR A 121 -11.53 -9.62 21.11
CA TYR A 121 -12.26 -9.75 22.37
C TYR A 121 -11.34 -9.73 23.59
N LEU A 122 -10.24 -10.48 23.58
CA LEU A 122 -9.24 -10.52 24.64
C LEU A 122 -8.55 -9.16 24.83
N TYR A 123 -8.23 -8.47 23.73
CA TYR A 123 -7.60 -7.16 23.76
C TYR A 123 -8.46 -6.12 24.49
N PHE A 124 -9.76 -6.06 24.20
CA PHE A 124 -10.65 -5.07 24.80
C PHE A 124 -11.09 -5.43 26.22
N ASN A 125 -11.19 -6.72 26.54
CA ASN A 125 -11.75 -7.15 27.82
C ASN A 125 -10.70 -7.53 28.90
N TYR A 126 -9.45 -7.79 28.48
CA TYR A 126 -8.38 -8.21 29.39
C TYR A 126 -7.06 -7.46 29.14
N PRO A 127 -7.01 -6.13 29.34
CA PRO A 127 -5.84 -5.32 28.99
C PRO A 127 -4.56 -5.69 29.78
N LEU A 128 -4.70 -6.21 31.02
CA LEU A 128 -3.55 -6.65 31.84
C LEU A 128 -2.91 -7.94 31.29
N VAL A 129 -3.71 -8.89 30.84
CA VAL A 129 -3.22 -10.14 30.21
C VAL A 129 -2.51 -9.81 28.91
N TRP A 130 -3.06 -8.84 28.15
CA TRP A 130 -2.42 -8.31 26.95
C TRP A 130 -1.14 -7.55 27.26
N GLY A 131 -1.12 -6.77 28.33
CA GLY A 131 0.10 -6.07 28.78
C GLY A 131 1.26 -7.04 29.02
N CYS A 132 1.01 -8.14 29.73
CA CYS A 132 2.01 -9.18 29.99
C CYS A 132 2.42 -9.93 28.71
N LEU A 133 1.46 -10.35 27.89
CA LEU A 133 1.73 -10.99 26.59
C LEU A 133 2.44 -10.04 25.63
N PHE A 134 2.06 -8.76 25.64
CA PHE A 134 2.68 -7.73 24.82
C PHE A 134 4.14 -7.49 25.21
N MET A 135 4.44 -7.39 26.51
CA MET A 135 5.81 -7.20 27.00
C MET A 135 6.72 -8.40 26.74
N THR A 136 6.23 -9.63 26.82
CA THR A 136 6.98 -10.85 26.50
C THR A 136 7.15 -11.07 25.00
N LEU A 137 6.19 -10.63 24.19
CA LEU A 137 6.23 -10.72 22.73
C LEU A 137 6.72 -9.41 22.08
N LEU A 138 6.99 -8.36 22.87
CA LEU A 138 7.38 -7.03 22.37
C LEU A 138 8.55 -7.08 21.38
N PRO A 139 9.64 -7.84 21.63
CA PRO A 139 10.71 -7.95 20.65
C PRO A 139 10.25 -8.61 19.34
N LEU A 140 9.38 -9.61 19.43
CA LEU A 140 8.79 -10.27 18.25
C LEU A 140 7.77 -9.37 17.55
N ILE A 141 6.96 -8.63 18.32
CA ILE A 141 5.97 -7.67 17.81
C ILE A 141 6.66 -6.43 17.23
N PHE A 142 7.78 -5.98 17.80
CA PHE A 142 8.59 -4.91 17.20
C PHE A 142 9.20 -5.33 15.86
N VAL A 143 9.70 -6.56 15.77
CA VAL A 143 10.16 -7.14 14.51
C VAL A 143 9.00 -7.32 13.52
N CYS A 144 7.82 -7.70 14.01
CA CYS A 144 6.61 -7.90 13.20
C CYS A 144 5.80 -6.61 13.00
N GLY A 145 5.83 -5.67 13.93
CA GLY A 145 4.97 -4.48 13.96
C GLY A 145 5.15 -3.57 12.73
N TYR A 146 6.39 -3.44 12.24
CA TYR A 146 6.66 -2.77 10.97
C TYR A 146 6.19 -3.55 9.75
N CYS A 147 5.90 -4.85 9.89
CA CYS A 147 5.36 -5.67 8.81
C CYS A 147 3.83 -5.52 8.65
N PHE A 148 3.15 -4.90 9.61
CA PHE A 148 1.69 -4.75 9.59
C PHE A 148 1.20 -3.58 8.72
N LEU A 149 2.05 -2.60 8.43
CA LEU A 149 1.74 -1.49 7.52
C LEU A 149 2.13 -1.82 6.08
N GLY A 150 1.79 -3.03 5.63
CA GLY A 150 2.15 -3.52 4.31
C GLY A 150 1.57 -2.66 3.18
N MET A 151 2.31 -2.59 2.10
CA MET A 151 1.84 -2.00 0.84
C MET A 151 1.79 -3.08 -0.22
N MET A 152 0.79 -3.04 -1.09
CA MET A 152 0.65 -3.99 -2.17
C MET A 152 0.42 -3.29 -3.50
N CYS A 153 1.04 -3.79 -4.54
CA CYS A 153 0.76 -3.39 -5.91
C CYS A 153 0.38 -4.64 -6.72
N VAL A 154 -0.81 -4.64 -7.28
CA VAL A 154 -1.35 -5.68 -8.15
C VAL A 154 -1.35 -5.17 -9.58
N VAL A 155 -0.79 -5.92 -10.51
CA VAL A 155 -0.63 -5.52 -11.91
C VAL A 155 -1.17 -6.59 -12.84
N ASN A 156 -1.99 -6.20 -13.80
CA ASN A 156 -2.45 -7.07 -14.87
C ASN A 156 -1.31 -7.34 -15.87
N LYS A 157 -0.70 -8.52 -15.81
CA LYS A 157 0.46 -8.90 -16.63
C LYS A 157 0.20 -8.97 -18.13
N ASN A 158 -1.05 -9.17 -18.54
CA ASN A 158 -1.38 -9.20 -19.97
C ASN A 158 -1.27 -7.84 -20.62
N LYS A 159 -1.46 -6.78 -19.84
CA LYS A 159 -1.40 -5.41 -20.33
C LYS A 159 -0.11 -4.69 -19.96
N ILE A 160 0.47 -5.02 -18.82
CA ILE A 160 1.58 -4.28 -18.24
C ILE A 160 2.71 -5.22 -17.85
N LYS A 161 3.84 -5.11 -18.54
CA LYS A 161 5.07 -5.78 -18.18
C LYS A 161 5.90 -4.88 -17.28
N THR A 162 5.99 -5.21 -16.01
CA THR A 162 6.76 -4.44 -15.03
C THR A 162 7.22 -5.30 -13.86
N VAL A 163 8.17 -4.74 -13.09
CA VAL A 163 8.58 -5.26 -11.78
C VAL A 163 8.29 -4.17 -10.75
N VAL A 164 7.56 -4.53 -9.72
CA VAL A 164 7.31 -3.63 -8.59
C VAL A 164 8.53 -3.65 -7.68
N LYS A 165 9.03 -2.47 -7.34
CA LYS A 165 10.17 -2.26 -6.45
C LYS A 165 9.72 -1.44 -5.25
N SER A 166 10.50 -1.47 -4.20
CA SER A 166 10.22 -0.72 -2.98
C SER A 166 11.41 0.09 -2.54
N LYS A 167 11.14 1.20 -1.86
CA LYS A 167 12.16 2.07 -1.26
C LYS A 167 11.63 2.67 0.04
N PHE A 168 12.56 2.97 0.95
CA PHE A 168 12.27 3.62 2.22
C PHE A 168 12.76 5.08 2.22
N VAL A 169 11.90 6.01 2.66
CA VAL A 169 12.20 7.45 2.73
C VAL A 169 11.78 8.10 4.05
N GLY A 170 11.49 7.29 5.06
CA GLY A 170 10.84 7.61 6.34
C GLY A 170 9.64 6.70 6.55
N ARG A 171 8.91 6.42 5.47
CA ARG A 171 7.96 5.31 5.29
C ARG A 171 8.31 4.58 4.00
N PRO A 172 7.89 3.30 3.88
CA PRO A 172 8.04 2.58 2.62
C PRO A 172 7.14 3.16 1.55
N PHE A 173 7.59 3.14 0.32
CA PHE A 173 6.73 3.28 -0.84
C PHE A 173 7.10 2.26 -1.91
N GLN A 174 6.14 1.87 -2.72
CA GLN A 174 6.38 0.99 -3.86
C GLN A 174 6.37 1.81 -5.14
N TYR A 175 7.13 1.37 -6.13
CA TYR A 175 7.10 1.97 -7.45
C TYR A 175 7.28 0.91 -8.53
N CYS A 176 6.70 1.18 -9.69
CA CYS A 176 6.94 0.40 -10.88
C CYS A 176 7.05 1.30 -12.11
N GLN A 177 7.90 0.90 -13.04
CA GLN A 177 8.08 1.59 -14.31
C GLN A 177 7.66 0.65 -15.44
N PHE A 178 6.87 1.14 -16.38
CA PHE A 178 6.41 0.37 -17.53
C PHE A 178 6.19 1.28 -18.75
N LYS A 179 6.12 0.66 -19.92
CA LYS A 179 5.70 1.34 -21.15
C LYS A 179 4.21 1.11 -21.37
N PHE A 180 3.50 2.17 -21.70
CA PHE A 180 2.09 2.13 -22.08
C PHE A 180 1.85 3.15 -23.19
N ASN A 181 1.40 2.67 -24.33
CA ASN A 181 1.21 3.50 -25.54
C ASN A 181 2.44 4.37 -25.90
N ASN A 182 3.63 3.75 -25.93
CA ASN A 182 4.94 4.37 -26.19
C ASN A 182 5.44 5.38 -25.14
N LYS A 183 4.65 5.67 -24.09
CA LYS A 183 5.08 6.52 -22.96
C LYS A 183 5.68 5.67 -21.86
N ARG A 184 6.74 6.17 -21.22
CA ARG A 184 7.31 5.58 -20.00
C ARG A 184 6.53 6.10 -18.82
N ILE A 185 5.85 5.24 -18.11
CA ILE A 185 5.06 5.58 -16.92
C ILE A 185 5.83 5.13 -15.70
N LEU A 186 5.97 6.04 -14.74
CA LEU A 186 6.43 5.73 -13.38
C LEU A 186 5.24 5.89 -12.44
N LEU A 187 4.82 4.79 -11.82
CA LEU A 187 3.74 4.77 -10.83
C LEU A 187 4.33 4.50 -9.44
N CYS A 188 3.91 5.29 -8.45
CA CYS A 188 4.26 5.12 -7.05
C CYS A 188 3.01 4.87 -6.22
N ASN A 189 3.05 3.80 -5.40
CA ASN A 189 2.13 3.55 -4.31
C ASN A 189 2.67 4.26 -3.06
N ILE A 190 1.90 5.17 -2.50
CA ILE A 190 2.32 6.10 -1.45
C ILE A 190 1.43 5.94 -0.22
N HIS A 191 2.04 5.98 0.96
CA HIS A 191 1.37 6.14 2.24
C HIS A 191 2.23 7.08 3.11
N LEU A 192 1.87 8.37 3.15
CA LEU A 192 2.65 9.37 3.87
C LEU A 192 2.33 9.36 5.37
N ASN A 193 3.23 9.98 6.13
CA ASN A 193 3.13 10.04 7.59
C ASN A 193 1.95 10.92 8.03
N GLU A 194 1.08 10.37 8.91
CA GLU A 194 -0.07 11.05 9.49
C GLU A 194 0.26 11.96 10.67
N ALA A 195 1.43 11.78 11.30
CA ALA A 195 1.74 12.46 12.55
C ALA A 195 1.88 13.98 12.41
N SER A 196 2.25 14.49 11.24
CA SER A 196 2.23 15.93 10.95
C SER A 196 2.42 16.22 9.45
N ASP A 197 1.83 17.33 8.99
CA ASP A 197 2.02 17.85 7.62
C ASP A 197 3.51 18.00 7.26
N THR A 198 4.33 18.49 8.21
CA THR A 198 5.78 18.66 7.99
C THR A 198 6.49 17.32 7.72
N LYS A 199 6.13 16.23 8.43
CA LYS A 199 6.73 14.91 8.23
C LYS A 199 6.31 14.34 6.86
N GLY A 200 5.01 14.34 6.58
CA GLY A 200 4.47 13.91 5.28
C GLY A 200 5.09 14.68 4.11
N PHE A 201 5.24 15.99 4.25
CA PHE A 201 5.88 16.83 3.24
C PHE A 201 7.37 16.51 3.02
N LYS A 202 8.14 16.24 4.10
CA LYS A 202 9.54 15.80 3.97
C LYS A 202 9.65 14.45 3.25
N GLU A 203 8.75 13.52 3.52
CA GLU A 203 8.69 12.22 2.84
C GLU A 203 8.35 12.40 1.35
N LEU A 204 7.32 13.19 1.03
CA LEU A 204 6.97 13.48 -0.35
C LEU A 204 8.14 14.07 -1.13
N LYS A 205 8.87 15.05 -0.57
CA LYS A 205 10.05 15.63 -1.24
C LYS A 205 11.13 14.59 -1.54
N LYS A 206 11.37 13.65 -0.64
CA LYS A 206 12.31 12.55 -0.88
C LYS A 206 11.82 11.62 -2.00
N ILE A 207 10.51 11.31 -2.03
CA ILE A 207 9.90 10.51 -3.10
C ILE A 207 10.06 11.23 -4.45
N ILE A 208 9.72 12.49 -4.54
CA ILE A 208 9.86 13.29 -5.76
C ILE A 208 11.33 13.38 -6.20
N SER A 209 12.26 13.65 -5.27
CA SER A 209 13.70 13.66 -5.58
C SER A 209 14.20 12.30 -6.11
N PHE A 210 13.63 11.20 -5.61
CA PHE A 210 13.94 9.87 -6.13
C PHE A 210 13.33 9.64 -7.52
N THR A 211 12.05 9.97 -7.72
CA THR A 211 11.36 9.76 -9.00
C THR A 211 11.98 10.58 -10.13
N ASN A 212 12.47 11.79 -9.85
CA ASN A 212 13.17 12.62 -10.83
C ASN A 212 14.47 12.00 -11.38
N LYS A 213 15.04 11.00 -10.69
CA LYS A 213 16.24 10.26 -11.16
C LYS A 213 15.88 9.09 -12.08
N ILE A 214 14.61 8.77 -12.22
CA ILE A 214 14.12 7.66 -13.05
C ILE A 214 13.53 8.27 -14.32
N PRO A 215 14.03 7.96 -15.53
CA PRO A 215 13.47 8.49 -16.76
C PRO A 215 12.01 8.08 -16.94
N HIS A 216 11.10 9.04 -17.04
CA HIS A 216 9.67 8.83 -17.26
C HIS A 216 9.07 10.00 -18.04
N ASP A 217 8.00 9.73 -18.75
CA ASP A 217 7.22 10.73 -19.49
C ASP A 217 5.96 11.12 -18.66
N ILE A 218 5.46 10.19 -17.85
CA ILE A 218 4.30 10.38 -16.98
C ILE A 218 4.63 9.83 -15.59
N LEU A 219 4.43 10.67 -14.56
CA LEU A 219 4.53 10.27 -13.14
C LEU A 219 3.13 10.19 -12.53
N ILE A 220 2.82 9.05 -11.93
CA ILE A 220 1.56 8.81 -11.22
C ILE A 220 1.88 8.51 -9.76
N LEU A 221 1.33 9.31 -8.85
CA LEU A 221 1.40 9.09 -7.43
C LEU A 221 0.02 8.70 -6.93
N ALA A 222 -0.14 7.50 -6.39
CA ALA A 222 -1.43 6.99 -5.94
C ALA A 222 -1.31 6.46 -4.50
N GLY A 223 -2.27 6.76 -3.65
CA GLY A 223 -2.25 6.29 -2.28
C GLY A 223 -2.95 7.19 -1.28
N ASP A 224 -2.67 6.91 -0.01
CA ASP A 224 -3.03 7.72 1.13
C ASP A 224 -1.91 8.73 1.43
N PHE A 225 -2.20 9.98 1.20
CA PHE A 225 -1.26 11.08 1.44
C PHE A 225 -1.34 11.63 2.87
N ASN A 226 -2.34 11.22 3.65
CA ASN A 226 -2.60 11.74 5.00
C ASN A 226 -2.61 13.29 5.05
N SER A 227 -2.99 13.90 3.94
CA SER A 227 -2.86 15.34 3.70
C SER A 227 -4.08 15.86 2.95
N SER A 228 -4.83 16.73 3.62
CA SER A 228 -6.03 17.35 3.05
C SER A 228 -5.70 18.51 2.09
N PRO A 229 -6.67 18.99 1.29
CA PRO A 229 -6.53 20.20 0.52
C PRO A 229 -6.05 21.38 1.39
N LYS A 230 -5.15 22.23 0.87
CA LYS A 230 -4.43 23.32 1.53
C LYS A 230 -3.25 22.91 2.42
N SER A 231 -2.98 21.62 2.64
CA SER A 231 -1.74 21.15 3.29
C SER A 231 -0.50 21.49 2.48
N SER A 232 0.68 21.42 3.10
CA SER A 232 1.96 21.63 2.38
C SER A 232 2.18 20.61 1.28
N VAL A 233 1.76 19.35 1.49
CA VAL A 233 1.79 18.26 0.49
C VAL A 233 0.92 18.62 -0.72
N TYR A 234 -0.33 18.98 -0.48
CA TYR A 234 -1.30 19.31 -1.53
C TYR A 234 -0.84 20.52 -2.34
N ASN A 235 -0.44 21.62 -1.66
CA ASN A 235 0.04 22.84 -2.30
C ASN A 235 1.31 22.60 -3.12
N TYR A 236 2.23 21.77 -2.62
CA TYR A 236 3.43 21.43 -3.36
C TYR A 236 3.09 20.69 -4.66
N LEU A 237 2.20 19.69 -4.61
CA LEU A 237 1.81 18.94 -5.80
C LEU A 237 1.13 19.83 -6.84
N THR A 238 0.16 20.65 -6.43
CA THR A 238 -0.52 21.58 -7.36
C THR A 238 0.42 22.60 -7.96
N ASN A 239 1.33 23.18 -7.17
CA ASN A 239 2.31 24.18 -7.65
C ASN A 239 3.39 23.56 -8.55
N ASN A 240 3.56 22.23 -8.54
CA ASN A 240 4.49 21.50 -9.40
C ASN A 240 3.79 20.78 -10.56
N SER A 241 2.62 21.27 -10.98
CA SER A 241 1.87 20.79 -12.15
C SER A 241 1.34 19.36 -12.03
N PHE A 242 1.17 18.84 -10.81
CA PHE A 242 0.41 17.62 -10.61
C PHE A 242 -1.09 17.92 -10.64
N LYS A 243 -1.85 17.05 -11.28
CA LYS A 243 -3.30 17.11 -11.37
C LYS A 243 -3.93 15.99 -10.54
N SER A 244 -4.81 16.32 -9.61
CA SER A 244 -5.63 15.33 -8.90
C SER A 244 -6.73 14.86 -9.83
N VAL A 245 -6.84 13.54 -10.06
CA VAL A 245 -7.83 12.99 -10.99
C VAL A 245 -9.27 13.31 -10.58
N ILE A 246 -9.55 13.34 -9.29
CA ILE A 246 -10.89 13.67 -8.77
C ILE A 246 -11.20 15.14 -9.00
N LYS A 247 -10.29 16.05 -8.63
CA LYS A 247 -10.49 17.48 -8.78
C LYS A 247 -10.63 17.88 -10.25
N GLU A 248 -9.78 17.36 -11.14
CA GLU A 248 -9.86 17.61 -12.57
C GLU A 248 -11.16 17.12 -13.21
N LYS A 249 -11.75 16.04 -12.66
CA LYS A 249 -12.98 15.45 -13.22
C LYS A 249 -14.27 16.08 -12.67
N HIS A 250 -14.24 16.57 -11.42
CA HIS A 250 -15.42 17.00 -10.68
C HIS A 250 -15.38 18.47 -10.26
N ASP A 251 -14.33 19.22 -10.61
CA ASP A 251 -14.05 20.60 -10.20
C ASP A 251 -13.98 20.82 -8.68
N LYS A 252 -13.88 19.71 -7.92
CA LYS A 252 -13.78 19.71 -6.46
C LYS A 252 -13.07 18.48 -5.93
N ASP A 253 -12.47 18.62 -4.76
CA ASP A 253 -11.98 17.49 -3.97
C ASP A 253 -13.17 16.77 -3.33
N ILE A 254 -13.18 15.45 -3.42
CA ILE A 254 -14.21 14.60 -2.79
C ILE A 254 -13.59 13.94 -1.57
N LYS A 255 -14.28 14.05 -0.44
CA LYS A 255 -13.81 13.52 0.84
C LYS A 255 -13.75 11.98 0.82
N THR A 256 -12.67 11.41 1.34
CA THR A 256 -12.41 9.97 1.34
C THR A 256 -12.36 9.37 2.75
N TRP A 257 -12.10 10.18 3.77
CA TRP A 257 -11.98 9.73 5.16
C TRP A 257 -12.76 10.62 6.15
N PRO A 258 -13.34 10.02 7.23
CA PRO A 258 -13.65 8.59 7.33
C PRO A 258 -14.71 8.15 6.31
N ALA A 259 -14.84 6.84 6.03
CA ALA A 259 -15.80 6.35 5.03
C ALA A 259 -17.26 6.62 5.41
N ILE A 260 -17.58 6.66 6.73
CA ILE A 260 -18.84 7.17 7.27
C ILE A 260 -18.73 8.69 7.49
N ASN A 261 -19.67 9.45 6.95
CA ASN A 261 -19.69 10.92 7.08
C ASN A 261 -18.32 11.55 6.76
N PRO A 262 -17.82 11.43 5.54
CA PRO A 262 -16.46 11.84 5.19
C PRO A 262 -16.18 13.30 5.52
N LYS A 263 -15.04 13.53 6.20
CA LYS A 263 -14.61 14.86 6.67
C LYS A 263 -13.43 15.39 5.87
N SER A 264 -12.53 14.52 5.43
CA SER A 264 -11.27 14.90 4.77
C SER A 264 -11.06 14.15 3.46
N CYS A 265 -10.44 14.80 2.48
CA CYS A 265 -9.88 14.19 1.29
C CYS A 265 -8.41 13.95 1.56
N ILE A 266 -7.97 12.71 1.67
CA ILE A 266 -6.58 12.33 1.97
C ILE A 266 -6.05 11.25 1.05
N ASP A 267 -6.93 10.57 0.32
CA ASP A 267 -6.59 9.56 -0.68
C ASP A 267 -6.66 10.17 -2.08
N TYR A 268 -5.60 10.00 -2.87
CA TYR A 268 -5.49 10.64 -4.18
C TYR A 268 -4.85 9.74 -5.22
N ILE A 269 -5.13 10.05 -6.48
CA ILE A 269 -4.30 9.72 -7.63
C ILE A 269 -3.90 11.05 -8.26
N TRP A 270 -2.61 11.36 -8.21
CA TRP A 270 -1.99 12.55 -8.81
C TRP A 270 -1.25 12.16 -10.07
N ILE A 271 -1.34 13.00 -11.10
CA ILE A 271 -0.70 12.76 -12.39
C ILE A 271 0.11 14.00 -12.77
N LYS A 272 1.32 13.76 -13.24
CA LYS A 272 2.17 14.76 -13.90
C LYS A 272 2.68 14.19 -15.22
N GLY A 273 2.47 14.89 -16.30
CA GLY A 273 2.86 14.53 -17.66
C GLY A 273 1.91 15.11 -18.67
N GLU A 274 2.36 15.16 -19.92
CA GLU A 274 1.57 15.61 -21.06
C GLU A 274 0.84 14.43 -21.72
N ASP A 275 -0.12 14.73 -22.60
CA ASP A 275 -0.87 13.73 -23.38
C ASP A 275 -1.69 12.72 -22.54
N VAL A 276 -2.10 13.11 -21.34
CA VAL A 276 -2.96 12.31 -20.46
C VAL A 276 -4.32 12.96 -20.31
N LYS A 277 -5.37 12.29 -20.79
CA LYS A 277 -6.76 12.68 -20.59
C LYS A 277 -7.41 11.82 -19.51
N ILE A 278 -7.99 12.45 -18.50
CA ILE A 278 -8.75 11.76 -17.46
C ILE A 278 -10.16 11.47 -18.02
N CYS A 279 -10.42 10.22 -18.39
CA CYS A 279 -11.73 9.81 -18.92
C CYS A 279 -12.78 9.72 -17.82
N SER A 280 -12.43 9.10 -16.70
CA SER A 280 -13.28 9.02 -15.52
C SER A 280 -12.43 8.99 -14.24
N ALA A 281 -12.99 9.50 -13.15
CA ALA A 281 -12.43 9.39 -11.81
C ALA A 281 -13.59 9.28 -10.82
N ASN A 282 -13.52 8.33 -9.90
CA ASN A 282 -14.59 8.08 -8.93
C ASN A 282 -14.00 7.63 -7.60
N ILE A 283 -14.74 7.88 -6.52
CA ILE A 283 -14.49 7.23 -5.23
C ILE A 283 -15.39 5.99 -5.11
N PHE A 284 -14.96 5.00 -4.33
CA PHE A 284 -15.71 3.77 -4.08
C PHE A 284 -15.44 3.24 -2.66
N GLY A 285 -16.09 2.15 -2.30
CA GLY A 285 -16.00 1.55 -0.97
C GLY A 285 -16.98 2.19 0.04
N ASN A 286 -17.15 1.50 1.14
CA ASN A 286 -17.99 1.91 2.25
C ASN A 286 -17.37 1.48 3.59
N ALA A 287 -17.99 1.87 4.70
CA ALA A 287 -17.49 1.60 6.04
C ALA A 287 -17.52 0.13 6.47
N LEU A 288 -18.20 -0.74 5.74
CA LEU A 288 -18.15 -2.19 5.98
C LEU A 288 -16.82 -2.81 5.50
N ASN A 289 -16.08 -2.07 4.65
CA ASN A 289 -14.80 -2.52 4.13
C ASN A 289 -13.64 -1.96 4.96
N THR A 290 -13.53 -0.65 5.03
CA THR A 290 -12.49 0.11 5.72
C THR A 290 -13.01 1.50 6.05
N ASP A 291 -12.33 2.22 6.91
CA ASP A 291 -12.64 3.62 7.19
C ASP A 291 -12.18 4.60 6.09
N HIS A 292 -11.54 4.10 5.03
CA HIS A 292 -11.22 4.89 3.84
C HIS A 292 -12.13 4.53 2.66
N LYS A 293 -12.46 5.52 1.84
CA LYS A 293 -12.95 5.32 0.48
C LYS A 293 -11.78 5.28 -0.48
N GLY A 294 -11.78 4.30 -1.37
CA GLY A 294 -10.78 4.22 -2.43
C GLY A 294 -11.03 5.19 -3.56
N VAL A 295 -9.99 5.47 -4.33
CA VAL A 295 -10.03 6.31 -5.54
C VAL A 295 -9.69 5.47 -6.76
N LYS A 296 -10.46 5.59 -7.83
CA LYS A 296 -10.16 4.95 -9.10
C LYS A 296 -10.32 5.90 -10.28
N CYS A 297 -9.51 5.69 -11.31
CA CYS A 297 -9.57 6.48 -12.53
C CYS A 297 -9.32 5.65 -13.78
N CYS A 298 -9.75 6.21 -14.91
CA CYS A 298 -9.43 5.74 -16.24
C CYS A 298 -8.74 6.86 -17.00
N LEU A 299 -7.53 6.60 -17.48
CA LEU A 299 -6.68 7.53 -18.20
C LEU A 299 -6.58 7.13 -19.67
N ASP A 300 -6.79 8.05 -20.58
CA ASP A 300 -6.43 7.87 -21.99
C ASP A 300 -5.07 8.53 -22.23
N ILE A 301 -4.11 7.71 -22.58
CA ILE A 301 -2.71 8.12 -22.80
C ILE A 301 -2.46 8.05 -24.30
N LYS A 302 -2.05 9.19 -24.86
CA LYS A 302 -1.76 9.35 -26.29
C LYS A 302 -0.29 9.15 -26.61
#